data_e843cbc2bdc92a09613614e547f672f7
#
_entry.id   e843cbc2bdc92a09613614e547f672f7
#
_cell.length_a   1.000
_cell.length_b   1.000
_cell.length_c   1.000
_cell.angle_alpha   90.00
_cell.angle_beta   90.00
_cell.angle_gamma   90.00
#
_symmetry.space_group_name_H-M   'P 1'
#
loop_
_entity.id
_entity.type
_entity.pdbx_description
1 polymer ?
#
loop_
_entity_poly.entity_id
_entity_poly.type
_entity_poly.pdbx_seq_one_letter_code
_entity_poly.pdbx_strand_id
1 'polypeptide(L)'
;GVSGCGSGSTRPARSTCFLPLYGHDVQEANDDTIPDDVAEKILRFARGAVAAGWMKNKAYVNIGAVTMGIAGSFCDAGILQKYFGIRAEWVDEVEILRRISIGIYDHDEYEKALAWVRENCKEGFDKNLGKNLPPVITKSKIVPADKDWEFIVKMTLIIRDILYGNPRLDEMGWHEEALGRNAVVGGFQGQRQWTDWLPNADFTEAIMASTFDWNGPKAPTPFATENDTCNGIAMMLGSLVSGSAPCFHDVRTYWSPEACERVTGQKPDGVAANGFIHLINSGATALDGSGACVDAEGNHVMKPFWEMTDADIKACLNATDWCRADYEYFRGGGYSSHFRCKAEMPVTMLRFNIVEGIGPVLQIAEGWTADLPDEIHNTIDKRTDPTWPTTWFCPRLTGQGAFTDVYSVMANWGCQPWCDRLWPCGC
;
A
#
# COMPACT_ATOMS: atom_id res chain seq x y z
N GLY A 1 -27.59 16.98 -29.27
CA GLY A 1 -28.46 18.14 -29.04
C GLY A 1 -28.31 18.63 -27.60
N VAL A 2 -27.87 19.86 -27.44
CA VAL A 2 -27.74 20.52 -26.14
C VAL A 2 -29.14 20.86 -25.64
N SER A 3 -29.57 20.27 -24.53
CA SER A 3 -30.80 20.68 -23.85
C SER A 3 -30.45 21.52 -22.62
N GLY A 4 -30.95 22.76 -22.59
CA GLY A 4 -30.69 23.74 -21.56
C GLY A 4 -31.28 23.38 -20.20
N CYS A 5 -30.59 23.78 -19.14
CA CYS A 5 -31.05 23.72 -17.76
C CYS A 5 -32.12 24.77 -17.50
N GLY A 6 -33.36 24.35 -17.22
CA GLY A 6 -34.42 25.20 -16.71
C GLY A 6 -34.27 25.48 -15.21
N SER A 7 -34.33 26.72 -14.84
CA SER A 7 -34.27 27.23 -13.45
C SER A 7 -35.63 27.05 -12.74
N GLY A 8 -35.64 26.46 -11.56
CA GLY A 8 -36.74 26.60 -10.61
C GLY A 8 -37.00 25.39 -9.72
N SER A 9 -36.30 25.25 -8.63
CA SER A 9 -36.79 24.84 -7.31
C SER A 9 -35.64 24.73 -6.29
N THR A 10 -35.90 25.06 -5.05
CA THR A 10 -35.00 25.26 -3.92
C THR A 10 -34.49 23.97 -3.26
N ARG A 11 -34.32 22.91 -4.00
CA ARG A 11 -33.45 21.77 -3.64
C ARG A 11 -32.30 21.76 -4.61
N PRO A 12 -31.02 21.58 -4.16
CA PRO A 12 -29.94 21.39 -5.11
C PRO A 12 -30.29 20.17 -5.95
N ALA A 13 -30.62 20.41 -7.21
CA ALA A 13 -30.82 19.36 -8.18
C ALA A 13 -29.52 18.53 -8.16
N ARG A 14 -29.59 17.23 -7.85
CA ARG A 14 -28.51 16.30 -8.14
C ARG A 14 -28.30 16.43 -9.64
N SER A 15 -27.26 17.13 -10.04
CA SER A 15 -26.86 17.19 -11.44
C SER A 15 -26.52 15.75 -11.84
N THR A 16 -27.41 15.13 -12.59
CA THR A 16 -27.13 13.83 -13.22
C THR A 16 -26.10 14.13 -14.30
N CYS A 17 -24.86 13.74 -14.05
CA CYS A 17 -23.80 13.82 -15.03
C CYS A 17 -23.99 12.65 -16.01
N PHE A 18 -24.24 12.94 -17.27
CA PHE A 18 -24.28 11.94 -18.32
C PHE A 18 -22.88 11.85 -18.94
N LEU A 19 -22.30 10.66 -18.94
CA LEU A 19 -21.08 10.36 -19.65
C LEU A 19 -21.41 9.58 -20.92
N PRO A 20 -21.39 10.21 -22.11
CA PRO A 20 -21.59 9.47 -23.36
C PRO A 20 -20.35 8.63 -23.67
N LEU A 21 -20.58 7.37 -23.99
CA LEU A 21 -19.52 6.44 -24.44
C LEU A 21 -19.74 6.14 -25.91
N TYR A 22 -18.69 6.24 -26.71
CA TYR A 22 -18.73 6.03 -28.17
C TYR A 22 -17.73 4.95 -28.56
N GLY A 23 -18.11 4.14 -29.56
CA GLY A 23 -17.23 3.21 -30.25
C GLY A 23 -16.28 3.92 -31.22
N HIS A 24 -15.28 3.20 -31.71
CA HIS A 24 -14.35 3.69 -32.71
C HIS A 24 -14.96 3.71 -34.11
N ASP A 25 -15.88 2.77 -34.39
CA ASP A 25 -16.50 2.60 -35.68
C ASP A 25 -18.02 2.82 -35.66
N VAL A 26 -18.59 3.02 -36.85
CA VAL A 26 -20.02 3.13 -37.07
C VAL A 26 -20.58 1.73 -37.28
N GLN A 27 -21.58 1.36 -36.48
CA GLN A 27 -22.31 0.11 -36.64
C GLN A 27 -23.36 0.22 -37.75
N GLU A 28 -23.70 -0.92 -38.36
CA GLU A 28 -24.81 -1.06 -39.29
C GLU A 28 -26.15 -0.68 -38.59
N ALA A 29 -27.09 -0.16 -39.36
CA ALA A 29 -28.32 0.43 -38.83
C ALA A 29 -29.19 -0.53 -38.00
N ASN A 30 -29.03 -1.84 -38.16
CA ASN A 30 -29.76 -2.87 -37.43
C ASN A 30 -28.89 -3.72 -36.48
N ASP A 31 -27.66 -3.31 -36.24
CA ASP A 31 -26.77 -3.97 -35.30
C ASP A 31 -27.01 -3.38 -33.90
N ASP A 32 -27.55 -4.18 -32.98
CA ASP A 32 -27.84 -3.85 -31.61
C ASP A 32 -26.80 -4.41 -30.62
N THR A 33 -25.72 -4.97 -31.12
CA THR A 33 -24.62 -5.46 -30.29
C THR A 33 -23.82 -4.30 -29.66
N ILE A 34 -23.20 -4.55 -28.52
CA ILE A 34 -22.27 -3.59 -27.91
C ILE A 34 -20.86 -3.92 -28.41
N PRO A 35 -20.21 -3.01 -29.17
CA PRO A 35 -18.84 -3.22 -29.59
C PRO A 35 -17.88 -3.42 -28.39
N ASP A 36 -16.83 -4.23 -28.57
CA ASP A 36 -15.90 -4.58 -27.50
C ASP A 36 -15.25 -3.34 -26.86
N ASP A 37 -14.86 -2.35 -27.65
CA ASP A 37 -14.27 -1.10 -27.17
C ASP A 37 -15.29 -0.25 -26.35
N VAL A 38 -16.56 -0.34 -26.64
CA VAL A 38 -17.63 0.30 -25.86
C VAL A 38 -17.87 -0.48 -24.57
N ALA A 39 -17.89 -1.81 -24.64
CA ALA A 39 -18.02 -2.65 -23.45
C ALA A 39 -16.86 -2.42 -22.46
N GLU A 40 -15.66 -2.31 -22.95
CA GLU A 40 -14.48 -1.98 -22.13
C GLU A 40 -14.62 -0.61 -21.44
N LYS A 41 -15.05 0.42 -22.18
CA LYS A 41 -15.29 1.77 -21.60
C LYS A 41 -16.40 1.76 -20.55
N ILE A 42 -17.47 0.97 -20.76
CA ILE A 42 -18.53 0.79 -19.77
C ILE A 42 -17.99 0.14 -18.49
N LEU A 43 -17.19 -0.91 -18.62
CA LEU A 43 -16.59 -1.61 -17.47
C LEU A 43 -15.65 -0.69 -16.70
N ARG A 44 -14.81 0.09 -17.37
CA ARG A 44 -13.93 1.08 -16.71
C ARG A 44 -14.72 2.13 -15.94
N PHE A 45 -15.78 2.66 -16.55
CA PHE A 45 -16.66 3.61 -15.87
C PHE A 45 -17.34 2.97 -14.66
N ALA A 46 -17.85 1.75 -14.81
CA ALA A 46 -18.50 1.02 -13.74
C ALA A 46 -17.55 0.75 -12.56
N ARG A 47 -16.31 0.33 -12.80
CA ARG A 47 -15.28 0.16 -11.77
C ARG A 47 -15.06 1.45 -10.98
N GLY A 48 -14.86 2.58 -11.67
CA GLY A 48 -14.71 3.88 -11.01
C GLY A 48 -15.96 4.30 -10.22
N ALA A 49 -17.14 4.07 -10.74
CA ALA A 49 -18.40 4.37 -10.05
C ALA A 49 -18.62 3.51 -8.80
N VAL A 50 -18.28 2.22 -8.86
CA VAL A 50 -18.32 1.31 -7.70
C VAL A 50 -17.29 1.77 -6.64
N ALA A 51 -16.06 2.08 -7.03
CA ALA A 51 -15.04 2.59 -6.12
C ALA A 51 -15.51 3.88 -5.42
N ALA A 52 -16.06 4.84 -6.17
CA ALA A 52 -16.61 6.07 -5.61
C ALA A 52 -17.81 5.83 -4.67
N GLY A 53 -18.67 4.87 -5.02
CA GLY A 53 -19.79 4.46 -4.18
C GLY A 53 -19.33 3.79 -2.87
N TRP A 54 -18.30 2.95 -2.96
CA TRP A 54 -17.75 2.24 -1.81
C TRP A 54 -17.11 3.16 -0.77
N MET A 55 -16.49 4.26 -1.20
CA MET A 55 -15.89 5.24 -0.29
C MET A 55 -16.92 6.00 0.56
N LYS A 56 -18.15 6.20 0.07
CA LYS A 56 -19.16 7.02 0.77
C LYS A 56 -19.45 6.51 2.17
N ASN A 57 -19.40 7.43 3.14
CA ASN A 57 -19.65 7.18 4.58
C ASN A 57 -18.68 6.18 5.23
N LYS A 58 -17.61 5.82 4.56
CA LYS A 58 -16.49 5.07 5.13
C LYS A 58 -15.60 5.97 5.99
N ALA A 59 -14.61 5.38 6.63
CA ALA A 59 -13.62 6.13 7.41
C ALA A 59 -12.20 5.89 6.91
N TYR A 60 -11.36 6.92 7.06
CA TYR A 60 -9.92 6.79 7.22
C TYR A 60 -9.65 6.74 8.73
N VAL A 61 -9.06 5.65 9.20
CA VAL A 61 -8.73 5.48 10.62
C VAL A 61 -7.26 5.79 10.84
N ASN A 62 -7.00 6.88 11.55
CA ASN A 62 -5.67 7.29 11.98
C ASN A 62 -5.39 6.67 13.35
N ILE A 63 -4.38 5.80 13.45
CA ILE A 63 -3.92 5.27 14.73
C ILE A 63 -2.65 6.05 15.10
N GLY A 64 -2.78 6.86 16.16
CA GLY A 64 -1.80 7.88 16.49
C GLY A 64 -1.96 9.16 15.67
N ALA A 65 -0.87 9.86 15.41
CA ALA A 65 -0.81 11.08 14.61
C ALA A 65 -0.01 10.85 13.31
N VAL A 66 0.77 11.83 12.88
CA VAL A 66 1.71 11.71 11.77
C VAL A 66 3.12 11.52 12.33
N THR A 67 3.83 10.53 11.80
CA THR A 67 5.19 10.22 12.20
C THR A 67 6.10 11.44 12.11
N MET A 68 6.87 11.67 13.15
CA MET A 68 7.90 12.72 13.23
C MET A 68 7.42 14.13 12.80
N GLY A 69 6.11 14.38 12.79
CA GLY A 69 5.54 15.66 12.39
C GLY A 69 5.70 16.01 10.92
N ILE A 70 5.76 15.02 10.03
CA ILE A 70 5.87 15.22 8.57
C ILE A 70 4.56 15.78 8.01
N ALA A 71 4.39 17.10 8.07
CA ALA A 71 3.14 17.77 7.70
C ALA A 71 2.76 17.56 6.22
N GLY A 72 3.73 17.36 5.32
CA GLY A 72 3.48 17.15 3.89
C GLY A 72 2.83 15.80 3.55
N SER A 73 2.77 14.88 4.49
CA SER A 73 2.08 13.59 4.32
C SER A 73 0.68 13.56 4.90
N PHE A 74 0.24 14.64 5.56
CA PHE A 74 -1.08 14.71 6.20
C PHE A 74 -2.15 15.24 5.28
N CYS A 75 -3.32 14.60 5.27
CA CYS A 75 -4.51 15.08 4.58
C CYS A 75 -5.58 15.54 5.57
N ASP A 76 -6.04 16.77 5.42
CA ASP A 76 -7.07 17.36 6.27
C ASP A 76 -8.41 16.61 6.18
N ALA A 77 -9.08 16.45 7.33
CA ALA A 77 -10.37 15.78 7.43
C ALA A 77 -11.46 16.39 6.54
N GLY A 78 -11.44 17.71 6.36
CA GLY A 78 -12.40 18.41 5.51
C GLY A 78 -12.21 18.05 4.04
N ILE A 79 -10.97 17.81 3.61
CA ILE A 79 -10.65 17.35 2.25
C ILE A 79 -11.12 15.91 2.05
N LEU A 80 -10.86 15.02 3.00
CA LEU A 80 -11.35 13.63 2.96
C LEU A 80 -12.88 13.60 2.79
N GLN A 81 -13.60 14.37 3.57
CA GLN A 81 -15.05 14.42 3.49
C GLN A 81 -15.57 15.07 2.21
N LYS A 82 -14.98 16.20 1.80
CA LYS A 82 -15.42 16.97 0.65
C LYS A 82 -15.24 16.22 -0.67
N TYR A 83 -14.09 15.59 -0.87
CA TYR A 83 -13.72 15.01 -2.17
C TYR A 83 -13.97 13.51 -2.25
N PHE A 84 -13.87 12.77 -1.14
CA PHE A 84 -14.03 11.32 -1.12
C PHE A 84 -15.28 10.83 -0.38
N GLY A 85 -15.92 11.70 0.39
CA GLY A 85 -17.06 11.34 1.23
C GLY A 85 -16.68 10.44 2.41
N ILE A 86 -15.42 10.51 2.84
CA ILE A 86 -14.82 9.70 3.92
C ILE A 86 -14.68 10.55 5.17
N ARG A 87 -14.99 9.96 6.33
CA ARG A 87 -14.69 10.57 7.63
C ARG A 87 -13.25 10.30 8.01
N ALA A 88 -12.59 11.26 8.66
CA ALA A 88 -11.36 10.99 9.40
C ALA A 88 -11.72 10.64 10.85
N GLU A 89 -11.18 9.54 11.34
CA GLU A 89 -11.31 9.11 12.73
C GLU A 89 -9.94 8.88 13.34
N TRP A 90 -9.78 9.18 14.63
CA TRP A 90 -8.52 9.02 15.35
C TRP A 90 -8.69 8.04 16.48
N VAL A 91 -7.71 7.16 16.64
CA VAL A 91 -7.57 6.22 17.75
C VAL A 91 -6.19 6.39 18.35
N ASP A 92 -6.12 6.57 19.65
CA ASP A 92 -4.84 6.64 20.37
C ASP A 92 -4.15 5.27 20.36
N GLU A 93 -2.85 5.23 20.15
CA GLU A 93 -2.04 4.00 20.16
C GLU A 93 -2.16 3.23 21.50
N VAL A 94 -2.43 3.92 22.59
CA VAL A 94 -2.66 3.33 23.91
C VAL A 94 -3.85 2.35 23.92
N GLU A 95 -4.83 2.51 23.03
CA GLU A 95 -5.95 1.56 22.90
C GLU A 95 -5.47 0.15 22.55
N ILE A 96 -4.45 0.03 21.71
CA ILE A 96 -3.84 -1.26 21.38
C ILE A 96 -3.26 -1.91 22.66
N LEU A 97 -2.52 -1.13 23.44
CA LEU A 97 -1.91 -1.64 24.69
C LEU A 97 -2.97 -2.01 25.73
N ARG A 98 -4.04 -1.21 25.86
CA ARG A 98 -5.17 -1.53 26.71
C ARG A 98 -5.78 -2.87 26.33
N ARG A 99 -6.09 -3.07 25.05
CA ARG A 99 -6.68 -4.33 24.58
C ARG A 99 -5.73 -5.52 24.77
N ILE A 100 -4.45 -5.38 24.48
CA ILE A 100 -3.46 -6.45 24.72
C ILE A 100 -3.41 -6.79 26.21
N SER A 101 -3.33 -5.79 27.10
CA SER A 101 -3.16 -6.00 28.55
C SER A 101 -4.36 -6.64 29.23
N ILE A 102 -5.56 -6.38 28.73
CA ILE A 102 -6.83 -6.89 29.27
C ILE A 102 -7.25 -8.21 28.55
N GLY A 103 -6.70 -8.48 27.36
CA GLY A 103 -7.06 -9.65 26.55
C GLY A 103 -8.29 -9.42 25.66
N ILE A 104 -8.49 -8.19 25.17
CA ILE A 104 -9.62 -7.81 24.30
C ILE A 104 -9.23 -8.06 22.82
N TYR A 105 -9.25 -9.29 22.44
CA TYR A 105 -9.07 -9.79 21.06
C TYR A 105 -9.64 -11.22 20.97
N ASP A 106 -9.94 -11.67 19.77
CA ASP A 106 -10.39 -13.04 19.56
C ASP A 106 -9.25 -14.04 19.82
N HIS A 107 -9.35 -14.80 20.90
CA HIS A 107 -8.31 -15.74 21.33
C HIS A 107 -8.16 -16.93 20.38
N ASP A 108 -9.26 -17.43 19.82
CA ASP A 108 -9.23 -18.58 18.91
C ASP A 108 -8.58 -18.15 17.58
N GLU A 109 -8.90 -16.97 17.09
CA GLU A 109 -8.26 -16.41 15.88
C GLU A 109 -6.79 -16.07 16.13
N TYR A 110 -6.45 -15.59 17.33
CA TYR A 110 -5.05 -15.35 17.70
C TYR A 110 -4.20 -16.62 17.59
N GLU A 111 -4.66 -17.74 18.15
CA GLU A 111 -3.93 -19.00 18.05
C GLU A 111 -3.79 -19.48 16.61
N LYS A 112 -4.83 -19.33 15.79
CA LYS A 112 -4.79 -19.64 14.36
C LYS A 112 -3.77 -18.78 13.62
N ALA A 113 -3.83 -17.47 13.82
CA ALA A 113 -2.94 -16.51 13.17
C ALA A 113 -1.48 -16.72 13.58
N LEU A 114 -1.21 -16.97 14.87
CA LEU A 114 0.13 -17.23 15.38
C LEU A 114 0.71 -18.53 14.84
N ALA A 115 -0.11 -19.59 14.74
CA ALA A 115 0.30 -20.84 14.14
C ALA A 115 0.66 -20.67 12.66
N TRP A 116 -0.17 -19.93 11.92
CA TRP A 116 0.08 -19.60 10.51
C TRP A 116 1.37 -18.78 10.33
N VAL A 117 1.62 -17.80 11.18
CA VAL A 117 2.86 -17.00 11.16
C VAL A 117 4.07 -17.90 11.37
N ARG A 118 4.04 -18.78 12.37
CA ARG A 118 5.15 -19.72 12.65
C ARG A 118 5.43 -20.70 11.52
N GLU A 119 4.42 -21.04 10.74
CA GLU A 119 4.55 -21.95 9.60
C GLU A 119 5.01 -21.23 8.34
N ASN A 120 4.54 -20.01 8.09
CA ASN A 120 4.64 -19.36 6.79
C ASN A 120 5.56 -18.12 6.76
N CYS A 121 5.82 -17.51 7.91
CA CYS A 121 6.70 -16.32 7.98
C CYS A 121 8.13 -16.74 8.32
N LYS A 122 8.88 -17.09 7.29
CA LYS A 122 10.28 -17.50 7.45
C LYS A 122 11.13 -16.31 7.91
N GLU A 123 11.83 -16.46 9.04
CA GLU A 123 12.76 -15.44 9.52
C GLU A 123 13.96 -15.33 8.58
N GLY A 124 14.26 -14.09 8.16
CA GLY A 124 15.42 -13.73 7.37
C GLY A 124 16.66 -13.45 8.23
N PHE A 125 17.62 -12.72 7.67
CA PHE A 125 18.81 -12.36 8.43
C PHE A 125 18.52 -11.30 9.50
N ASP A 126 19.31 -11.34 10.58
CA ASP A 126 19.25 -10.33 11.65
C ASP A 126 20.45 -9.38 11.53
N LYS A 127 20.18 -8.16 11.08
CA LYS A 127 21.17 -7.10 10.91
C LYS A 127 21.80 -6.63 12.24
N ASN A 128 21.14 -6.91 13.37
CA ASN A 128 21.65 -6.51 14.70
C ASN A 128 22.78 -7.42 15.19
N LEU A 129 22.91 -8.63 14.64
CA LEU A 129 23.95 -9.58 15.04
C LEU A 129 25.34 -9.09 14.59
N GLY A 130 26.29 -9.11 15.52
CA GLY A 130 27.69 -8.73 15.25
C GLY A 130 27.95 -7.23 15.15
N LYS A 131 26.93 -6.38 15.33
CA LYS A 131 27.13 -4.93 15.41
C LYS A 131 27.61 -4.52 16.81
N ASN A 132 28.66 -3.69 16.86
CA ASN A 132 29.01 -2.92 18.06
C ASN A 132 28.12 -1.69 18.15
N LEU A 133 26.86 -1.89 18.45
CA LEU A 133 25.92 -0.79 18.66
C LEU A 133 26.26 -0.06 19.97
N PRO A 134 26.13 1.28 20.02
CA PRO A 134 26.23 2.02 21.27
C PRO A 134 25.27 1.42 22.31
N PRO A 135 25.61 1.43 23.61
CA PRO A 135 24.75 0.84 24.66
C PRO A 135 23.33 1.42 24.71
N VAL A 136 23.11 2.60 24.15
CA VAL A 136 21.80 3.24 24.03
C VAL A 136 20.96 2.66 22.91
N ILE A 137 21.61 2.03 21.90
CA ILE A 137 20.93 1.39 20.77
C ILE A 137 20.84 -0.11 21.04
N THR A 138 19.88 -0.50 21.85
CA THR A 138 19.62 -1.90 22.20
C THR A 138 18.13 -2.15 22.15
N LYS A 139 17.75 -3.42 21.94
CA LYS A 139 16.35 -3.85 22.04
C LYS A 139 15.71 -3.36 23.33
N SER A 140 14.53 -2.74 23.21
CA SER A 140 13.68 -2.40 24.36
C SER A 140 13.36 -3.66 25.20
N LYS A 141 13.31 -3.50 26.50
CA LYS A 141 13.01 -4.60 27.44
C LYS A 141 11.51 -4.80 27.70
N ILE A 142 10.65 -4.01 27.08
CA ILE A 142 9.20 -4.07 27.32
C ILE A 142 8.61 -5.36 26.75
N VAL A 143 8.98 -5.69 25.50
CA VAL A 143 8.63 -6.98 24.89
C VAL A 143 9.94 -7.73 24.65
N PRO A 144 10.14 -8.92 25.24
CA PRO A 144 11.31 -9.74 24.93
C PRO A 144 11.37 -10.13 23.46
N ALA A 145 12.56 -10.25 22.89
CA ALA A 145 12.73 -10.52 21.45
C ALA A 145 12.08 -11.83 20.97
N ASP A 146 12.02 -12.84 21.84
CA ASP A 146 11.34 -14.11 21.57
C ASP A 146 9.81 -14.01 21.64
N LYS A 147 9.26 -12.85 22.03
CA LYS A 147 7.84 -12.56 22.13
C LYS A 147 7.35 -11.53 21.10
N ASP A 148 8.22 -11.09 20.19
CA ASP A 148 7.85 -10.11 19.18
C ASP A 148 6.68 -10.57 18.33
N TRP A 149 6.69 -11.82 17.81
CA TRP A 149 5.59 -12.38 17.01
C TRP A 149 4.26 -12.44 17.77
N GLU A 150 4.29 -12.88 19.04
CA GLU A 150 3.09 -12.94 19.87
C GLU A 150 2.45 -11.57 20.08
N PHE A 151 3.30 -10.53 20.27
CA PHE A 151 2.84 -9.16 20.41
C PHE A 151 2.26 -8.63 19.10
N ILE A 152 2.98 -8.80 18.00
CA ILE A 152 2.62 -8.28 16.67
C ILE A 152 1.32 -8.90 16.17
N VAL A 153 1.12 -10.21 16.33
CA VAL A 153 -0.13 -10.86 15.92
C VAL A 153 -1.33 -10.33 16.71
N LYS A 154 -1.20 -10.12 18.03
CA LYS A 154 -2.26 -9.48 18.83
C LYS A 154 -2.56 -8.07 18.33
N MET A 155 -1.51 -7.28 18.11
CA MET A 155 -1.62 -5.92 17.56
C MET A 155 -2.36 -5.91 16.22
N THR A 156 -2.05 -6.86 15.32
CA THR A 156 -2.69 -6.98 14.01
C THR A 156 -4.19 -7.25 14.12
N LEU A 157 -4.58 -8.21 14.96
CA LEU A 157 -6.00 -8.50 15.22
C LEU A 157 -6.74 -7.31 15.80
N ILE A 158 -6.15 -6.65 16.79
CA ILE A 158 -6.73 -5.48 17.45
C ILE A 158 -6.92 -4.33 16.46
N ILE A 159 -5.92 -4.04 15.62
CA ILE A 159 -6.01 -2.99 14.60
C ILE A 159 -7.10 -3.32 13.58
N ARG A 160 -7.16 -4.56 13.10
CA ARG A 160 -8.23 -5.01 12.20
C ARG A 160 -9.62 -4.82 12.83
N ASP A 161 -9.77 -5.20 14.10
CA ASP A 161 -11.03 -5.10 14.82
C ASP A 161 -11.41 -3.62 15.08
N ILE A 162 -10.45 -2.73 15.30
CA ILE A 162 -10.69 -1.28 15.36
C ILE A 162 -11.23 -0.76 14.01
N LEU A 163 -10.71 -1.22 12.89
CA LEU A 163 -11.15 -0.79 11.56
C LEU A 163 -12.55 -1.30 11.22
N TYR A 164 -12.81 -2.58 11.44
CA TYR A 164 -13.98 -3.27 10.90
C TYR A 164 -15.01 -3.70 11.94
N GLY A 165 -14.60 -3.79 13.19
CA GLY A 165 -15.37 -4.47 14.25
C GLY A 165 -15.17 -5.97 14.23
N ASN A 166 -15.60 -6.60 15.34
CA ASN A 166 -15.53 -8.05 15.49
C ASN A 166 -16.70 -8.54 16.37
N PRO A 167 -17.71 -9.21 15.79
CA PRO A 167 -18.85 -9.72 16.55
C PRO A 167 -18.45 -10.70 17.67
N ARG A 168 -17.30 -11.38 17.54
CA ARG A 168 -16.80 -12.28 18.57
C ARG A 168 -16.49 -11.55 19.88
N LEU A 169 -16.03 -10.29 19.80
CA LEU A 169 -15.81 -9.46 20.97
C LEU A 169 -17.13 -9.14 21.70
N ASP A 170 -18.21 -8.95 20.94
CA ASP A 170 -19.56 -8.74 21.52
C ASP A 170 -20.03 -9.98 22.30
N GLU A 171 -19.82 -11.17 21.76
CA GLU A 171 -20.10 -12.45 22.46
C GLU A 171 -19.26 -12.64 23.73
N MET A 172 -18.04 -12.08 23.75
CA MET A 172 -17.18 -12.07 24.93
C MET A 172 -17.54 -11.01 25.95
N GLY A 173 -18.55 -10.15 25.68
CA GLY A 173 -19.02 -9.09 26.55
C GLY A 173 -18.34 -7.71 26.34
N TRP A 174 -17.54 -7.57 25.27
CA TRP A 174 -16.85 -6.33 24.90
C TRP A 174 -17.63 -5.55 23.84
N HIS A 175 -18.83 -5.07 24.21
CA HIS A 175 -19.80 -4.47 23.28
C HIS A 175 -19.27 -3.22 22.57
N GLU A 176 -18.56 -2.36 23.26
CA GLU A 176 -17.98 -1.14 22.67
C GLU A 176 -16.80 -1.46 21.75
N GLU A 177 -15.94 -2.38 22.17
CA GLU A 177 -14.75 -2.79 21.43
C GLU A 177 -15.09 -3.66 20.21
N ALA A 178 -16.26 -4.30 20.20
CA ALA A 178 -16.78 -5.04 19.06
C ALA A 178 -17.16 -4.12 17.89
N LEU A 179 -17.43 -2.84 18.17
CA LEU A 179 -17.78 -1.86 17.15
C LEU A 179 -16.56 -1.41 16.36
N GLY A 180 -16.62 -1.57 15.04
CA GLY A 180 -15.61 -1.03 14.13
C GLY A 180 -15.91 0.41 13.71
N ARG A 181 -14.96 0.99 13.00
CA ARG A 181 -15.05 2.37 12.48
C ARG A 181 -15.59 2.43 11.05
N ASN A 182 -16.04 1.31 10.48
CA ASN A 182 -16.47 1.22 9.07
C ASN A 182 -15.39 1.77 8.13
N ALA A 183 -14.15 1.37 8.34
CA ALA A 183 -13.00 1.86 7.59
C ALA A 183 -12.95 1.33 6.17
N VAL A 184 -12.29 2.08 5.29
CA VAL A 184 -11.88 1.64 3.96
C VAL A 184 -10.36 1.79 3.80
N VAL A 185 -9.74 2.53 4.69
CA VAL A 185 -8.31 2.77 4.74
C VAL A 185 -7.91 3.16 6.16
N GLY A 186 -6.68 2.90 6.53
CA GLY A 186 -6.12 3.34 7.80
C GLY A 186 -4.62 3.60 7.69
N GLY A 187 -4.03 3.97 8.82
CA GLY A 187 -2.60 4.13 8.95
C GLY A 187 -2.16 4.10 10.40
N PHE A 188 -0.92 3.75 10.62
CA PHE A 188 -0.32 3.66 11.95
C PHE A 188 0.89 4.59 12.06
N GLN A 189 0.92 5.43 13.09
CA GLN A 189 1.99 6.41 13.26
C GLN A 189 3.38 5.78 13.38
N GLY A 190 3.58 4.86 14.33
CA GLY A 190 4.82 4.13 14.55
C GLY A 190 5.99 5.00 14.99
N GLN A 191 6.80 5.43 14.06
CA GLN A 191 8.07 6.11 14.34
C GLN A 191 7.89 7.53 14.92
N ARG A 192 8.63 7.89 15.98
CA ARG A 192 9.57 7.02 16.72
C ARG A 192 9.00 6.56 18.06
N GLN A 193 7.93 7.22 18.57
CA GLN A 193 7.46 6.99 19.93
C GLN A 193 7.16 5.52 20.19
N TRP A 194 6.37 4.88 19.30
CA TRP A 194 6.03 3.47 19.40
C TRP A 194 7.24 2.57 19.16
N THR A 195 7.90 2.73 18.01
CA THR A 195 8.94 1.80 17.55
C THR A 195 10.25 1.87 18.33
N ASP A 196 10.49 2.93 19.09
CA ASP A 196 11.59 3.00 20.06
C ASP A 196 11.29 2.20 21.34
N TRP A 197 10.04 1.81 21.55
CA TRP A 197 9.56 1.22 22.79
C TRP A 197 8.95 -0.16 22.63
N LEU A 198 8.15 -0.38 21.58
CA LEU A 198 7.34 -1.57 21.31
C LEU A 198 7.66 -2.12 19.90
N PRO A 199 7.36 -3.41 19.63
CA PRO A 199 7.51 -3.97 18.29
C PRO A 199 6.78 -3.16 17.24
N ASN A 200 7.37 -3.04 16.05
CA ASN A 200 6.85 -2.26 14.93
C ASN A 200 5.53 -2.82 14.38
N ALA A 201 4.87 -2.05 13.51
CA ALA A 201 3.61 -2.41 12.87
C ALA A 201 3.79 -3.05 11.48
N ASP A 202 5.02 -3.30 11.04
CA ASP A 202 5.34 -3.68 9.67
C ASP A 202 4.58 -4.93 9.20
N PHE A 203 4.48 -5.96 10.05
CA PHE A 203 3.66 -7.12 9.74
C PHE A 203 2.17 -6.77 9.58
N THR A 204 1.64 -5.91 10.45
CA THR A 204 0.25 -5.44 10.36
C THR A 204 0.02 -4.72 9.04
N GLU A 205 0.90 -3.78 8.69
CA GLU A 205 0.82 -2.98 7.46
C GLU A 205 0.89 -3.87 6.22
N ALA A 206 1.83 -4.80 6.18
CA ALA A 206 1.99 -5.75 5.08
C ALA A 206 0.76 -6.65 4.92
N ILE A 207 0.31 -7.32 5.98
CA ILE A 207 -0.81 -8.27 5.92
C ILE A 207 -2.14 -7.57 5.67
N MET A 208 -2.38 -6.39 6.24
CA MET A 208 -3.60 -5.63 5.96
C MET A 208 -3.66 -5.25 4.48
N ALA A 209 -2.57 -4.77 3.90
CA ALA A 209 -2.50 -4.37 2.50
C ALA A 209 -2.45 -5.54 1.51
N SER A 210 -2.06 -6.76 1.93
CA SER A 210 -2.03 -7.94 1.06
C SER A 210 -3.43 -8.44 0.71
N THR A 211 -3.53 -9.17 -0.41
CA THR A 211 -4.77 -9.81 -0.87
C THR A 211 -5.10 -11.12 -0.15
N PHE A 212 -4.35 -11.46 0.88
CA PHE A 212 -4.53 -12.67 1.70
C PHE A 212 -4.06 -12.48 3.13
N ASP A 213 -4.52 -13.38 4.00
CA ASP A 213 -4.03 -13.55 5.36
C ASP A 213 -4.17 -15.03 5.78
N TRP A 214 -4.12 -15.33 7.08
CA TRP A 214 -4.30 -16.68 7.62
C TRP A 214 -5.69 -17.29 7.39
N ASN A 215 -6.64 -16.56 6.84
CA ASN A 215 -7.97 -17.01 6.45
C ASN A 215 -8.08 -17.30 4.94
N GLY A 216 -7.02 -17.05 4.17
CA GLY A 216 -6.99 -17.18 2.72
C GLY A 216 -7.15 -15.85 1.98
N PRO A 217 -7.60 -15.86 0.72
CA PRO A 217 -7.80 -14.65 -0.07
C PRO A 217 -8.79 -13.66 0.56
N LYS A 218 -8.48 -12.38 0.53
CA LYS A 218 -9.32 -11.30 1.05
C LYS A 218 -9.16 -10.02 0.24
N ALA A 219 -10.15 -9.14 0.27
CA ALA A 219 -9.96 -7.79 -0.20
C ALA A 219 -8.85 -7.09 0.61
N PRO A 220 -7.88 -6.44 -0.04
CA PRO A 220 -6.82 -5.73 0.67
C PRO A 220 -7.39 -4.52 1.41
N THR A 221 -6.81 -4.22 2.56
CA THR A 221 -7.07 -3.01 3.31
C THR A 221 -5.88 -2.08 3.15
N PRO A 222 -6.01 -0.99 2.40
CA PRO A 222 -4.96 0.03 2.35
C PRO A 222 -4.61 0.50 3.76
N PHE A 223 -3.34 0.33 4.14
CA PHE A 223 -2.89 0.69 5.48
C PHE A 223 -1.53 1.37 5.40
N ALA A 224 -1.52 2.68 5.67
CA ALA A 224 -0.37 3.53 5.40
C ALA A 224 0.68 3.42 6.51
N THR A 225 1.91 3.10 6.12
CA THR A 225 3.08 3.21 6.98
C THR A 225 3.24 4.65 7.46
N GLU A 226 3.66 4.81 8.71
CA GLU A 226 3.89 6.11 9.34
C GLU A 226 2.66 7.03 9.35
N ASN A 227 1.48 6.46 9.08
CA ASN A 227 0.21 7.16 8.89
C ASN A 227 0.31 8.31 7.85
N ASP A 228 1.06 8.10 6.76
CA ASP A 228 1.04 9.02 5.61
C ASP A 228 -0.34 8.96 4.94
N THR A 229 -1.23 9.87 5.35
CA THR A 229 -2.62 9.87 4.90
C THR A 229 -2.75 10.18 3.42
N CYS A 230 -1.86 10.98 2.85
CA CYS A 230 -1.83 11.23 1.41
C CYS A 230 -1.49 9.97 0.63
N ASN A 231 -0.54 9.19 1.14
CA ASN A 231 -0.19 7.91 0.52
C ASN A 231 -1.28 6.85 0.73
N GLY A 232 -1.89 6.81 1.93
CA GLY A 232 -3.05 5.97 2.21
C GLY A 232 -4.22 6.22 1.26
N ILE A 233 -4.48 7.48 0.89
CA ILE A 233 -5.49 7.83 -0.13
C ILE A 233 -5.09 7.28 -1.50
N ALA A 234 -3.83 7.42 -1.91
CA ALA A 234 -3.35 6.86 -3.18
C ALA A 234 -3.49 5.33 -3.20
N MET A 235 -3.12 4.65 -2.11
CA MET A 235 -3.32 3.21 -1.92
C MET A 235 -4.80 2.82 -2.05
N MET A 236 -5.69 3.54 -1.37
CA MET A 236 -7.13 3.30 -1.41
C MET A 236 -7.69 3.44 -2.83
N LEU A 237 -7.39 4.55 -3.51
CA LEU A 237 -7.89 4.79 -4.86
C LEU A 237 -7.42 3.72 -5.83
N GLY A 238 -6.13 3.38 -5.81
CA GLY A 238 -5.57 2.34 -6.66
C GLY A 238 -6.18 0.97 -6.40
N SER A 239 -6.26 0.57 -5.14
CA SER A 239 -6.82 -0.74 -4.74
C SER A 239 -8.30 -0.88 -5.06
N LEU A 240 -9.11 0.16 -4.84
CA LEU A 240 -10.55 0.10 -5.14
C LEU A 240 -10.83 -0.03 -6.65
N VAL A 241 -9.95 0.47 -7.51
CA VAL A 241 -10.09 0.36 -8.97
C VAL A 241 -9.54 -0.97 -9.49
N SER A 242 -8.40 -1.44 -8.99
CA SER A 242 -7.74 -2.65 -9.48
C SER A 242 -8.21 -3.93 -8.78
N GLY A 243 -8.63 -3.85 -7.52
CA GLY A 243 -8.86 -5.01 -6.65
C GLY A 243 -7.56 -5.68 -6.17
N SER A 244 -6.41 -5.15 -6.55
CA SER A 244 -5.10 -5.66 -6.19
C SER A 244 -4.57 -5.01 -4.91
N ALA A 245 -3.60 -5.65 -4.29
CA ALA A 245 -2.91 -5.10 -3.13
C ALA A 245 -2.27 -3.76 -3.47
N PRO A 246 -2.41 -2.72 -2.62
CA PRO A 246 -1.69 -1.49 -2.77
C PRO A 246 -0.37 -1.57 -1.99
N CYS A 247 0.75 -1.41 -2.66
CA CYS A 247 2.05 -1.33 -2.03
C CYS A 247 2.37 0.09 -1.60
N PHE A 248 2.84 0.26 -0.37
CA PHE A 248 3.42 1.51 0.11
C PHE A 248 4.90 1.54 -0.23
N HIS A 249 5.39 2.62 -0.82
CA HIS A 249 6.81 2.80 -1.14
C HIS A 249 7.29 4.22 -0.87
N ASP A 250 8.53 4.31 -0.39
CA ASP A 250 9.32 5.53 -0.41
C ASP A 250 10.10 5.61 -1.72
N VAL A 251 10.10 6.77 -2.35
CA VAL A 251 11.01 7.08 -3.45
C VAL A 251 12.37 7.47 -2.86
N ARG A 252 13.35 6.57 -2.90
CA ARG A 252 14.67 6.85 -2.33
C ARG A 252 15.52 7.70 -3.26
N THR A 253 15.66 7.28 -4.52
CA THR A 253 16.42 8.05 -5.51
C THR A 253 16.16 7.55 -6.92
N TYR A 254 16.45 8.40 -7.90
CA TYR A 254 16.63 8.02 -9.28
C TYR A 254 18.10 7.72 -9.57
N TRP A 255 18.35 6.61 -10.21
CA TRP A 255 19.64 6.21 -10.70
C TRP A 255 19.71 6.37 -12.22
N SER A 256 20.47 7.38 -12.69
CA SER A 256 20.80 7.42 -14.12
C SER A 256 21.76 6.30 -14.46
N PRO A 257 21.82 5.85 -15.74
CA PRO A 257 22.80 4.83 -16.16
C PRO A 257 24.24 5.17 -15.78
N GLU A 258 24.64 6.45 -15.92
CA GLU A 258 25.97 6.93 -15.59
C GLU A 258 26.25 6.93 -14.08
N ALA A 259 25.24 7.26 -13.27
CA ALA A 259 25.35 7.20 -11.81
C ALA A 259 25.46 5.75 -11.32
N CYS A 260 24.68 4.85 -11.92
CA CYS A 260 24.75 3.43 -11.65
C CYS A 260 26.15 2.87 -11.99
N GLU A 261 26.64 3.10 -13.19
CA GLU A 261 27.96 2.65 -13.63
C GLU A 261 29.09 3.20 -12.72
N ARG A 262 29.03 4.49 -12.39
CA ARG A 262 30.05 5.12 -11.52
C ARG A 262 30.10 4.50 -10.12
N VAL A 263 28.96 4.07 -9.56
CA VAL A 263 28.87 3.57 -8.19
C VAL A 263 29.06 2.06 -8.10
N THR A 264 28.56 1.32 -9.10
CA THR A 264 28.54 -0.15 -9.08
C THR A 264 29.59 -0.78 -10.00
N GLY A 265 30.14 0.00 -10.94
CA GLY A 265 31.02 -0.50 -11.98
C GLY A 265 30.28 -1.13 -13.17
N GLN A 266 28.94 -1.14 -13.15
CA GLN A 266 28.11 -1.76 -14.20
C GLN A 266 27.02 -0.80 -14.67
N LYS A 267 26.73 -0.83 -15.98
CA LYS A 267 25.56 -0.16 -16.55
C LYS A 267 24.31 -1.02 -16.40
N PRO A 268 23.16 -0.42 -16.07
CA PRO A 268 21.89 -1.12 -16.16
C PRO A 268 21.56 -1.41 -17.64
N ASP A 269 20.85 -2.51 -17.88
CA ASP A 269 20.40 -2.94 -19.21
C ASP A 269 18.88 -3.22 -19.24
N GLY A 270 18.41 -3.80 -20.33
CA GLY A 270 17.01 -4.16 -20.49
C GLY A 270 16.06 -2.98 -20.25
N VAL A 271 15.02 -3.20 -19.46
CA VAL A 271 14.04 -2.15 -19.08
C VAL A 271 14.67 -1.03 -18.26
N ALA A 272 15.78 -1.31 -17.57
CA ALA A 272 16.51 -0.35 -16.74
C ALA A 272 17.55 0.48 -17.51
N ALA A 273 17.77 0.21 -18.82
CA ALA A 273 18.84 0.84 -19.61
C ALA A 273 18.81 2.38 -19.62
N ASN A 274 17.65 2.98 -19.40
CA ASN A 274 17.48 4.44 -19.35
C ASN A 274 17.46 5.00 -17.92
N GLY A 275 17.81 4.17 -16.94
CA GLY A 275 17.76 4.52 -15.52
C GLY A 275 16.52 3.95 -14.82
N PHE A 276 16.55 3.98 -13.51
CA PHE A 276 15.52 3.39 -12.66
C PHE A 276 15.37 4.15 -11.35
N ILE A 277 14.23 3.98 -10.71
CA ILE A 277 13.92 4.55 -9.41
C ILE A 277 14.01 3.45 -8.36
N HIS A 278 14.73 3.71 -7.28
CA HIS A 278 14.75 2.86 -6.10
C HIS A 278 13.52 3.12 -5.25
N LEU A 279 12.63 2.16 -5.20
CA LEU A 279 11.46 2.15 -4.33
C LEU A 279 11.71 1.17 -3.19
N ILE A 280 11.55 1.63 -1.97
CA ILE A 280 11.72 0.84 -0.75
C ILE A 280 10.73 1.35 0.28
N ASN A 281 10.21 0.48 1.13
CA ASN A 281 9.44 0.92 2.29
C ASN A 281 10.22 0.71 3.58
N SER A 282 9.93 1.51 4.57
CA SER A 282 10.55 1.41 5.91
C SER A 282 10.02 0.20 6.68
N GLY A 283 10.21 -0.98 6.09
CA GLY A 283 9.99 -2.28 6.73
C GLY A 283 8.71 -3.01 6.35
N ALA A 284 7.78 -2.38 5.63
CA ALA A 284 6.51 -3.02 5.30
C ALA A 284 6.00 -2.66 3.91
N THR A 285 5.59 -3.68 3.17
CA THR A 285 4.68 -3.51 2.01
C THR A 285 3.91 -4.81 1.80
N ALA A 286 2.81 -4.77 1.03
CA ALA A 286 2.02 -5.94 0.72
C ALA A 286 2.89 -7.06 0.11
N LEU A 287 2.68 -8.30 0.52
CA LEU A 287 3.47 -9.46 0.06
C LEU A 287 3.29 -9.75 -1.42
N ASP A 288 2.15 -9.38 -1.98
CA ASP A 288 1.85 -9.39 -3.41
C ASP A 288 2.88 -8.58 -4.21
N GLY A 289 3.42 -7.51 -3.62
CA GLY A 289 4.46 -6.64 -4.20
C GLY A 289 5.78 -7.34 -4.52
N SER A 290 5.98 -8.57 -4.03
CA SER A 290 7.10 -9.42 -4.45
C SER A 290 7.05 -9.74 -5.95
N GLY A 291 5.88 -9.64 -6.59
CA GLY A 291 5.68 -10.01 -7.98
C GLY A 291 5.79 -11.52 -8.22
N ALA A 292 5.58 -12.34 -7.19
CA ALA A 292 5.74 -13.80 -7.29
C ALA A 292 4.59 -14.49 -8.03
N CYS A 293 3.42 -13.83 -8.15
CA CYS A 293 2.30 -14.35 -8.94
C CYS A 293 2.56 -14.21 -10.42
N VAL A 294 1.95 -15.09 -11.21
CA VAL A 294 2.00 -15.03 -12.68
C VAL A 294 0.61 -15.10 -13.28
N ASP A 295 0.44 -14.44 -14.43
CA ASP A 295 -0.76 -14.56 -15.27
C ASP A 295 -0.78 -15.88 -16.07
N ALA A 296 -1.76 -16.05 -16.94
CA ALA A 296 -1.91 -17.24 -17.78
C ALA A 296 -0.77 -17.38 -18.81
N GLU A 297 -0.14 -16.29 -19.19
CA GLU A 297 0.98 -16.19 -20.11
C GLU A 297 2.33 -16.39 -19.43
N GLY A 298 2.37 -16.40 -18.08
CA GLY A 298 3.57 -16.57 -17.28
C GLY A 298 4.27 -15.25 -16.92
N ASN A 299 3.66 -14.10 -17.19
CA ASN A 299 4.21 -12.81 -16.80
C ASN A 299 3.98 -12.54 -15.31
N HIS A 300 4.94 -11.89 -14.67
CA HIS A 300 4.79 -11.46 -13.27
C HIS A 300 3.73 -10.37 -13.11
N VAL A 301 2.81 -10.56 -12.17
CA VAL A 301 1.69 -9.66 -11.92
C VAL A 301 1.32 -9.60 -10.44
N MET A 302 0.62 -8.55 -10.03
CA MET A 302 -0.16 -8.51 -8.79
C MET A 302 -1.63 -8.74 -9.14
N LYS A 303 -2.17 -9.89 -8.75
CA LYS A 303 -3.55 -10.28 -9.07
C LYS A 303 -4.57 -9.52 -8.22
N PRO A 304 -5.78 -9.26 -8.74
CA PRO A 304 -6.89 -8.86 -7.91
C PRO A 304 -7.25 -9.99 -6.92
N PHE A 305 -7.73 -9.62 -5.73
CA PHE A 305 -7.94 -10.57 -4.62
C PHE A 305 -8.90 -11.73 -4.96
N TRP A 306 -9.84 -11.52 -5.89
CA TRP A 306 -10.79 -12.56 -6.33
C TRP A 306 -10.17 -13.57 -7.32
N GLU A 307 -8.96 -13.33 -7.79
CA GLU A 307 -8.20 -14.25 -8.65
C GLU A 307 -7.07 -14.97 -7.91
N MET A 308 -6.85 -14.62 -6.64
CA MET A 308 -5.81 -15.24 -5.82
C MET A 308 -6.15 -16.69 -5.49
N THR A 309 -5.20 -17.57 -5.72
CA THR A 309 -5.26 -19.01 -5.38
C THR A 309 -4.31 -19.33 -4.24
N ASP A 310 -4.48 -20.52 -3.63
CA ASP A 310 -3.54 -21.02 -2.62
C ASP A 310 -2.10 -21.13 -3.16
N ALA A 311 -1.95 -21.42 -4.45
CA ALA A 311 -0.63 -21.47 -5.10
C ALA A 311 0.00 -20.08 -5.19
N ASP A 312 -0.79 -19.04 -5.51
CA ASP A 312 -0.34 -17.66 -5.54
C ASP A 312 0.07 -17.17 -4.14
N ILE A 313 -0.76 -17.46 -3.14
CA ILE A 313 -0.45 -17.14 -1.73
C ILE A 313 0.89 -17.77 -1.34
N LYS A 314 1.07 -19.06 -1.63
CA LYS A 314 2.31 -19.77 -1.33
C LYS A 314 3.51 -19.19 -2.09
N ALA A 315 3.32 -18.72 -3.33
CA ALA A 315 4.37 -18.08 -4.09
C ALA A 315 4.83 -16.76 -3.42
N CYS A 316 3.89 -15.90 -3.00
CA CYS A 316 4.18 -14.67 -2.27
C CYS A 316 4.90 -14.93 -0.93
N LEU A 317 4.42 -15.91 -0.15
CA LEU A 317 5.04 -16.30 1.11
C LEU A 317 6.46 -16.84 0.92
N ASN A 318 6.68 -17.68 -0.10
CA ASN A 318 8.02 -18.22 -0.40
C ASN A 318 9.00 -17.15 -0.91
N ALA A 319 8.50 -16.08 -1.50
CA ALA A 319 9.31 -14.96 -2.00
C ALA A 319 9.66 -13.94 -0.91
N THR A 320 9.05 -14.05 0.29
CA THR A 320 9.20 -13.08 1.37
C THR A 320 9.86 -13.71 2.57
N ASP A 321 10.97 -13.12 3.02
CA ASP A 321 11.55 -13.37 4.34
C ASP A 321 11.10 -12.26 5.32
N TRP A 322 11.18 -12.55 6.61
CA TRP A 322 10.90 -11.60 7.68
C TRP A 322 12.18 -11.31 8.46
N CYS A 323 12.79 -10.17 8.16
CA CYS A 323 14.01 -9.75 8.82
C CYS A 323 13.69 -9.06 10.14
N ARG A 324 14.49 -9.36 11.17
CA ARG A 324 14.35 -8.66 12.44
C ARG A 324 14.63 -7.17 12.25
N ALA A 325 13.76 -6.32 12.80
CA ALA A 325 13.85 -4.87 12.69
C ALA A 325 15.20 -4.35 13.21
N ASP A 326 15.80 -3.40 12.50
CA ASP A 326 17.08 -2.79 12.91
C ASP A 326 16.87 -1.89 14.13
N TYR A 327 17.57 -2.17 15.22
CA TYR A 327 17.46 -1.41 16.47
C TYR A 327 17.94 0.04 16.37
N GLU A 328 18.63 0.42 15.29
CA GLU A 328 18.96 1.83 15.03
C GLU A 328 17.69 2.65 14.77
N TYR A 329 16.64 2.03 14.18
CA TYR A 329 15.38 2.66 13.86
C TYR A 329 14.21 2.16 14.72
N PHE A 330 14.22 0.88 15.15
CA PHE A 330 13.11 0.18 15.79
C PHE A 330 13.59 -0.55 17.05
N ARG A 331 13.98 0.18 18.08
CA ARG A 331 14.47 -0.40 19.36
C ARG A 331 13.41 -1.26 20.05
N GLY A 332 12.14 -1.03 19.77
CA GLY A 332 11.05 -1.89 20.22
C GLY A 332 11.06 -3.28 19.60
N GLY A 333 11.81 -3.51 18.54
CA GLY A 333 11.89 -4.77 17.82
C GLY A 333 10.78 -4.96 16.82
N GLY A 334 10.47 -6.22 16.56
CA GLY A 334 9.52 -6.63 15.53
C GLY A 334 10.22 -7.19 14.30
N TYR A 335 9.49 -7.27 13.20
CA TYR A 335 9.95 -7.84 11.94
C TYR A 335 9.53 -6.99 10.78
N SER A 336 10.40 -6.89 9.78
CA SER A 336 10.16 -6.22 8.50
C SER A 336 9.99 -7.25 7.40
N SER A 337 9.06 -7.04 6.48
CA SER A 337 8.99 -7.88 5.27
C SER A 337 10.21 -7.59 4.39
N HIS A 338 10.77 -8.62 3.81
CA HIS A 338 11.95 -8.51 2.96
C HIS A 338 11.77 -9.35 1.70
N PHE A 339 11.87 -8.70 0.55
CA PHE A 339 11.92 -9.34 -0.76
C PHE A 339 12.53 -8.40 -1.79
N ARG A 340 12.96 -8.97 -2.91
CA ARG A 340 13.29 -8.26 -4.12
C ARG A 340 12.21 -8.52 -5.16
N CYS A 341 11.55 -7.47 -5.61
CA CYS A 341 10.46 -7.56 -6.59
C CYS A 341 10.93 -8.20 -7.90
N LYS A 342 10.11 -9.05 -8.50
CA LYS A 342 10.38 -9.69 -9.80
C LYS A 342 10.38 -8.67 -10.92
N ALA A 343 11.06 -9.00 -12.02
CA ALA A 343 11.20 -8.14 -13.19
C ALA A 343 9.93 -8.09 -14.06
N GLU A 344 9.89 -7.06 -14.88
CA GLU A 344 8.94 -6.88 -16.00
C GLU A 344 7.46 -6.84 -15.58
N MET A 345 7.19 -6.71 -14.29
CA MET A 345 5.83 -6.52 -13.80
C MET A 345 5.37 -5.09 -14.13
N PRO A 346 4.22 -4.90 -14.82
CA PRO A 346 3.68 -3.56 -15.06
C PRO A 346 3.24 -2.92 -13.75
N VAL A 347 3.55 -1.64 -13.57
CA VAL A 347 3.32 -0.87 -12.35
C VAL A 347 2.65 0.45 -12.64
N THR A 348 1.62 0.77 -11.88
CA THR A 348 1.04 2.11 -11.79
C THR A 348 1.47 2.75 -10.46
N MET A 349 2.39 3.69 -10.55
CA MET A 349 2.88 4.46 -9.41
C MET A 349 1.96 5.65 -9.15
N LEU A 350 1.49 5.82 -7.92
CA LEU A 350 0.52 6.84 -7.54
C LEU A 350 1.07 7.72 -6.39
N ARG A 351 0.77 9.02 -6.45
CA ARG A 351 0.92 9.92 -5.30
C ARG A 351 -0.25 10.90 -5.26
N PHE A 352 -0.91 10.97 -4.11
CA PHE A 352 -1.91 11.99 -3.83
C PHE A 352 -1.26 13.18 -3.13
N ASN A 353 -1.58 14.39 -3.60
CA ASN A 353 -1.13 15.64 -3.00
C ASN A 353 -2.27 16.65 -2.96
N ILE A 354 -2.11 17.66 -2.10
CA ILE A 354 -2.98 18.83 -2.05
C ILE A 354 -2.13 20.01 -2.46
N VAL A 355 -2.47 20.59 -3.60
CA VAL A 355 -1.73 21.71 -4.18
C VAL A 355 -2.50 23.01 -3.94
N GLU A 356 -1.86 24.00 -3.32
CA GLU A 356 -2.47 25.30 -3.07
C GLU A 356 -2.96 25.94 -4.37
N GLY A 357 -4.18 26.46 -4.35
CA GLY A 357 -4.81 27.06 -5.53
C GLY A 357 -5.41 26.08 -6.55
N ILE A 358 -5.08 24.78 -6.47
CA ILE A 358 -5.61 23.74 -7.36
C ILE A 358 -6.54 22.79 -6.59
N GLY A 359 -6.12 22.36 -5.42
CA GLY A 359 -6.82 21.33 -4.61
C GLY A 359 -6.17 19.96 -4.71
N PRO A 360 -6.97 18.88 -4.55
CA PRO A 360 -6.46 17.51 -4.61
C PRO A 360 -5.95 17.16 -6.02
N VAL A 361 -4.75 16.59 -6.08
CA VAL A 361 -4.10 16.14 -7.31
C VAL A 361 -3.62 14.70 -7.12
N LEU A 362 -3.94 13.81 -8.05
CA LEU A 362 -3.36 12.48 -8.13
C LEU A 362 -2.31 12.45 -9.24
N GLN A 363 -1.07 12.25 -8.85
CA GLN A 363 0.04 12.04 -9.78
C GLN A 363 0.10 10.55 -10.13
N ILE A 364 0.26 10.25 -11.42
CA ILE A 364 0.28 8.89 -11.95
C ILE A 364 1.53 8.74 -12.82
N ALA A 365 2.32 7.71 -12.56
CA ALA A 365 3.41 7.30 -13.41
C ALA A 365 3.29 5.80 -13.70
N GLU A 366 3.48 5.42 -14.95
CA GLU A 366 3.44 4.03 -15.40
C GLU A 366 4.85 3.55 -15.72
N GLY A 367 5.07 2.27 -15.59
CA GLY A 367 6.36 1.66 -15.90
C GLY A 367 6.39 0.17 -15.54
N TRP A 368 7.57 -0.35 -15.42
CA TRP A 368 7.81 -1.77 -15.14
C TRP A 368 8.83 -1.93 -14.03
N THR A 369 8.76 -3.05 -13.36
CA THR A 369 9.84 -3.46 -12.44
C THR A 369 11.04 -3.99 -13.22
N ALA A 370 12.23 -3.90 -12.64
CA ALA A 370 13.44 -4.54 -13.16
C ALA A 370 14.04 -5.49 -12.13
N ASP A 371 14.67 -6.54 -12.59
CA ASP A 371 15.58 -7.35 -11.79
C ASP A 371 17.02 -7.00 -12.19
N LEU A 372 17.67 -6.20 -11.35
CA LEU A 372 19.03 -5.74 -11.64
C LEU A 372 20.05 -6.84 -11.32
N PRO A 373 21.21 -6.88 -12.00
CA PRO A 373 22.31 -7.76 -11.61
C PRO A 373 22.64 -7.63 -10.12
N ASP A 374 23.06 -8.73 -9.51
CA ASP A 374 23.31 -8.79 -8.05
C ASP A 374 24.36 -7.77 -7.59
N GLU A 375 25.36 -7.46 -8.41
CA GLU A 375 26.38 -6.46 -8.12
C GLU A 375 25.78 -5.06 -8.02
N ILE A 376 24.83 -4.73 -8.90
CA ILE A 376 24.09 -3.45 -8.85
C ILE A 376 23.17 -3.45 -7.62
N HIS A 377 22.31 -4.48 -7.52
CA HIS A 377 21.36 -4.60 -6.43
C HIS A 377 22.06 -4.50 -5.06
N ASN A 378 22.99 -5.40 -4.76
CA ASN A 378 23.65 -5.46 -3.46
C ASN A 378 24.44 -4.18 -3.13
N THR A 379 25.00 -3.49 -4.13
CA THR A 379 25.73 -2.24 -3.91
C THR A 379 24.80 -1.09 -3.55
N ILE A 380 23.65 -0.99 -4.20
CA ILE A 380 22.69 0.10 -3.99
C ILE A 380 21.86 -0.15 -2.74
N ASP A 381 21.36 -1.37 -2.57
CA ASP A 381 20.49 -1.75 -1.46
C ASP A 381 21.15 -1.53 -0.09
N LYS A 382 22.44 -1.86 0.03
CA LYS A 382 23.25 -1.58 1.24
C LYS A 382 23.38 -0.10 1.61
N ARG A 383 23.06 0.80 0.69
CA ARG A 383 23.11 2.27 0.95
C ARG A 383 21.82 2.78 1.63
N THR A 384 20.82 1.94 1.72
CA THR A 384 19.56 2.17 2.46
C THR A 384 19.48 1.19 3.63
N ASP A 385 18.48 0.34 3.65
CA ASP A 385 18.37 -0.73 4.62
C ASP A 385 18.07 -2.07 3.92
N PRO A 386 19.03 -3.02 3.92
CA PRO A 386 18.88 -4.28 3.21
C PRO A 386 17.91 -5.26 3.90
N THR A 387 17.26 -4.87 5.01
CA THR A 387 16.21 -5.66 5.66
C THR A 387 14.80 -5.32 5.14
N TRP A 388 14.68 -4.34 4.24
CA TRP A 388 13.40 -3.84 3.75
C TRP A 388 13.10 -4.32 2.33
N PRO A 389 11.81 -4.37 1.94
CA PRO A 389 11.43 -4.80 0.59
C PRO A 389 11.88 -3.78 -0.45
N THR A 390 12.46 -4.28 -1.54
CA THR A 390 13.03 -3.45 -2.60
C THR A 390 12.36 -3.70 -3.95
N THR A 391 12.02 -2.61 -4.64
CA THR A 391 11.52 -2.60 -6.01
C THR A 391 12.33 -1.62 -6.86
N TRP A 392 12.79 -2.09 -8.02
CA TRP A 392 13.46 -1.29 -9.04
C TRP A 392 12.43 -0.89 -10.09
N PHE A 393 12.00 0.36 -10.08
CA PHE A 393 10.96 0.86 -10.99
C PHE A 393 11.57 1.61 -12.18
N CYS A 394 11.22 1.18 -13.38
CA CYS A 394 11.64 1.79 -14.65
C CYS A 394 10.44 2.53 -15.26
N PRO A 395 10.41 3.87 -15.24
CA PRO A 395 9.28 4.62 -15.75
C PRO A 395 9.13 4.47 -17.26
N ARG A 396 7.89 4.41 -17.74
CA ARG A 396 7.54 4.47 -19.16
C ARG A 396 7.96 5.81 -19.75
N LEU A 397 8.66 5.77 -20.85
CA LEU A 397 9.16 6.97 -21.51
C LEU A 397 8.13 7.55 -22.50
N THR A 398 8.31 8.83 -22.85
CA THR A 398 7.54 9.49 -23.90
C THR A 398 7.64 8.70 -25.23
N GLY A 399 6.52 8.47 -25.87
CA GLY A 399 6.44 7.68 -27.13
C GLY A 399 6.15 6.20 -26.95
N GLN A 400 6.30 5.65 -25.74
CA GLN A 400 5.75 4.33 -25.42
C GLN A 400 4.26 4.46 -25.13
N GLY A 401 3.45 3.50 -25.60
CA GLY A 401 1.99 3.52 -25.38
C GLY A 401 1.60 3.64 -23.90
N ALA A 402 0.45 4.22 -23.62
CA ALA A 402 -0.11 4.24 -22.26
C ALA A 402 -0.65 2.87 -21.89
N PHE A 403 -0.69 2.56 -20.59
CA PHE A 403 -1.35 1.37 -20.09
C PHE A 403 -2.87 1.48 -20.27
N THR A 404 -3.50 0.35 -20.50
CA THR A 404 -4.96 0.28 -20.69
C THR A 404 -5.70 0.13 -19.38
N ASP A 405 -5.02 -0.28 -18.31
CA ASP A 405 -5.60 -0.50 -16.98
C ASP A 405 -4.64 -0.04 -15.88
N VAL A 406 -5.09 -0.12 -14.61
CA VAL A 406 -4.27 0.16 -13.42
C VAL A 406 -3.65 -1.16 -12.98
N TYR A 407 -2.33 -1.26 -13.09
CA TYR A 407 -1.57 -2.44 -12.72
C TYR A 407 -0.78 -2.22 -11.43
N SER A 408 -0.62 -3.27 -10.64
CA SER A 408 0.32 -3.38 -9.51
C SER A 408 0.55 -2.05 -8.78
N VAL A 409 -0.47 -1.59 -8.06
CA VAL A 409 -0.50 -0.25 -7.47
C VAL A 409 0.64 -0.05 -6.48
N MET A 410 1.49 0.94 -6.74
CA MET A 410 2.55 1.38 -5.85
C MET A 410 2.30 2.83 -5.44
N ALA A 411 1.83 3.02 -4.22
CA ALA A 411 1.64 4.35 -3.66
C ALA A 411 2.97 4.87 -3.10
N ASN A 412 3.32 6.11 -3.40
CA ASN A 412 4.65 6.64 -3.16
C ASN A 412 4.65 7.85 -2.26
N TRP A 413 5.54 7.83 -1.29
CA TRP A 413 5.93 8.98 -0.49
C TRP A 413 7.18 9.64 -1.07
N GLY A 414 7.28 10.97 -0.99
CA GLY A 414 8.47 11.70 -1.42
C GLY A 414 8.53 12.03 -2.92
N CYS A 415 7.44 11.88 -3.68
CA CYS A 415 7.40 12.21 -5.10
C CYS A 415 7.52 13.71 -5.44
N GLN A 416 7.31 14.61 -4.50
CA GLN A 416 7.35 16.06 -4.78
C GLN A 416 8.62 16.54 -5.48
N PRO A 417 9.84 16.14 -5.07
CA PRO A 417 11.06 16.56 -5.78
C PRO A 417 11.19 16.00 -7.20
N TRP A 418 10.44 14.94 -7.53
CA TRP A 418 10.51 14.25 -8.81
C TRP A 418 9.54 14.81 -9.85
N CYS A 419 8.42 15.36 -9.42
CA CYS A 419 7.44 15.94 -10.31
C CYS A 419 8.02 17.13 -11.08
N ASP A 420 8.86 17.93 -10.45
CA ASP A 420 9.53 19.05 -11.09
C ASP A 420 10.58 18.64 -12.14
N ARG A 421 11.05 17.39 -12.11
CA ARG A 421 12.08 16.88 -13.02
C ARG A 421 11.55 15.91 -14.08
N LEU A 422 10.55 15.09 -13.73
CA LEU A 422 9.95 14.11 -14.65
C LEU A 422 8.77 14.71 -15.42
N TRP A 423 8.12 15.71 -14.86
CA TRP A 423 7.14 16.54 -15.49
C TRP A 423 7.60 17.98 -15.39
N PRO A 424 8.11 18.59 -16.46
CA PRO A 424 8.10 20.02 -16.58
C PRO A 424 6.63 20.42 -16.79
N CYS A 425 5.84 20.31 -15.75
CA CYS A 425 4.55 20.95 -15.71
C CYS A 425 4.83 22.44 -15.63
N GLY A 426 4.78 23.08 -16.78
CA GLY A 426 4.42 24.48 -16.77
C GLY A 426 3.06 24.58 -16.10
N CYS A 427 3.06 24.79 -14.79
CA CYS A 427 1.96 25.35 -14.03
C CYS A 427 2.22 26.82 -13.91
#